data_a84c01348fd1670e032248eb0bbb96cb
#
_entry.id   a84c01348fd1670e032248eb0bbb96cb
#
_cell.length_a   1.000
_cell.length_b   1.000
_cell.length_c   1.000
_cell.angle_alpha   90.00
_cell.angle_beta   90.00
_cell.angle_gamma   90.00
#
_symmetry.space_group_name_H-M   'P 1'
#
loop_
_entity.id
_entity.type
_entity.pdbx_description
1 polymer ?
#
loop_
_entity_poly.entity_id
_entity_poly.type
_entity_poly.pdbx_seq_one_letter_code
_entity_poly.pdbx_strand_id
1 'polypeptide(L)' 'MMTVIVMLTMMMTTVTVMMTVMMMLTVMMMLTVMMM' A
#
# COMPACT_ATOMS: atom_id res chain seq x y z
N MET A 1 2.84 -18.82 -20.23
CA MET A 1 3.79 -17.70 -20.06
C MET A 1 3.09 -16.43 -19.62
N MET A 2 1.98 -16.12 -20.23
CA MET A 2 1.22 -14.94 -19.85
C MET A 2 0.64 -15.02 -18.43
N THR A 3 0.28 -16.23 -18.03
CA THR A 3 -0.30 -16.43 -16.71
C THR A 3 0.68 -16.06 -15.59
N VAL A 4 1.95 -16.41 -15.77
CA VAL A 4 2.98 -16.12 -14.79
C VAL A 4 3.20 -14.60 -14.67
N ILE A 5 3.22 -13.90 -15.82
CA ILE A 5 3.41 -12.45 -15.83
C ILE A 5 2.24 -11.75 -15.15
N VAL A 6 1.02 -12.20 -15.42
CA VAL A 6 -0.17 -11.63 -14.80
C VAL A 6 -0.14 -11.87 -13.29
N MET A 7 0.27 -13.05 -12.86
CA MET A 7 0.36 -13.38 -11.44
C MET A 7 1.38 -12.49 -10.73
N LEU A 8 2.54 -12.30 -11.36
CA LEU A 8 3.58 -11.45 -10.80
C LEU A 8 3.14 -10.00 -10.71
N THR A 9 2.46 -9.51 -11.73
CA THR A 9 1.95 -8.15 -11.75
C THR A 9 0.90 -7.93 -10.66
N MET A 10 0.04 -8.92 -10.48
CA MET A 10 -0.98 -8.84 -9.42
C MET A 10 -0.36 -8.81 -8.04
N MET A 11 0.67 -9.61 -7.82
CA MET A 11 1.37 -9.61 -6.54
C MET A 11 2.02 -8.27 -6.25
N MET A 12 2.66 -7.71 -7.26
CA MET A 12 3.30 -6.39 -7.10
C MET A 12 2.30 -5.30 -6.80
N THR A 13 1.17 -5.32 -7.49
CA THR A 13 0.13 -4.33 -7.28
C THR A 13 -0.44 -4.42 -5.88
N THR A 14 -0.67 -5.64 -5.39
CA THR A 14 -1.21 -5.85 -4.05
C THR A 14 -0.25 -5.34 -3.00
N VAL A 15 1.04 -5.61 -3.15
CA VAL A 15 2.05 -5.14 -2.20
C VAL A 15 2.12 -3.62 -2.22
N THR A 16 2.05 -3.01 -3.40
CA THR A 16 2.10 -1.57 -3.52
C THR A 16 0.90 -0.89 -2.86
N VAL A 17 -0.28 -1.46 -3.05
CA VAL A 17 -1.49 -0.93 -2.42
C VAL A 17 -1.40 -1.04 -0.91
N MET A 18 -0.91 -2.15 -0.40
CA MET A 18 -0.74 -2.33 1.04
C MET A 18 0.23 -1.33 1.63
N MET A 19 1.32 -1.08 0.95
CA MET A 19 2.30 -0.08 1.37
C MET A 19 1.72 1.31 1.39
N THR A 20 0.95 1.65 0.38
CA THR A 20 0.32 2.97 0.30
C THR A 20 -0.70 3.16 1.42
N VAL A 21 -1.48 2.14 1.71
CA VAL A 21 -2.46 2.20 2.80
C VAL A 21 -1.76 2.41 4.14
N MET A 22 -0.66 1.74 4.37
CA MET A 22 0.12 1.89 5.60
C MET A 22 0.67 3.30 5.74
N MET A 23 1.14 3.86 4.65
CA MET A 23 1.63 5.25 4.64
C MET A 23 0.54 6.23 4.98
N MET A 24 -0.62 6.04 4.40
CA MET A 24 -1.77 6.90 4.67
C MET A 24 -2.19 6.86 6.13
N LEU A 25 -2.20 5.66 6.69
CA LEU A 25 -2.54 5.48 8.11
C LEU A 25 -1.52 6.18 9.01
N THR A 26 -0.25 6.10 8.67
CA THR A 26 0.79 6.75 9.45
C THR A 26 0.67 8.26 9.40
N VAL A 27 0.38 8.80 8.24
CA VAL A 27 0.17 10.25 8.09
C VAL A 27 -1.05 10.72 8.90
N MET A 28 -2.11 9.93 8.88
CA MET A 28 -3.31 10.25 9.67
C MET A 28 -3.03 10.25 11.16
N MET A 29 -2.24 9.30 11.61
CA MET A 29 -1.85 9.24 13.03
C MET A 29 -1.03 10.44 13.43
N MET A 30 -0.09 10.82 12.58
CA MET A 30 0.73 12.00 12.83
C MET A 30 -0.08 13.27 12.91
N LEU A 31 -1.04 13.41 12.00
CA LEU A 31 -1.94 14.55 11.99
C LEU A 31 -2.79 14.61 13.25
N THR A 32 -3.26 13.47 13.70
CA THR A 32 -4.07 13.40 14.92
C THR A 32 -3.26 13.79 16.15
N VAL A 33 -2.03 13.35 16.23
CA VAL A 33 -1.15 13.71 17.34
C VAL A 33 -0.85 15.20 17.31
N MET A 34 -0.67 15.77 16.14
CA MET A 34 -0.40 17.21 16.01
C MET A 34 -1.60 18.06 16.41
N MET A 35 -2.79 17.54 16.18
CA MET A 35 -4.02 18.26 16.54
C MET A 35 -4.31 18.20 18.04
N MET A 36 -3.73 17.17 18.69
CA MET A 36 -3.89 17.04 20.14
C MET A 36 -2.80 17.79 20.89
#